data_5cf48f0a1939a25fe5679fdd71851b49
#
_entry.id   5cf48f0a1939a25fe5679fdd71851b49
#
_cell.length_a   1.000
_cell.length_b   1.000
_cell.length_c   1.000
_cell.angle_alpha   90.00
_cell.angle_beta   90.00
_cell.angle_gamma   90.00
#
_symmetry.space_group_name_H-M   'P 1'
#
loop_
_entity.id
_entity.type
_entity.pdbx_description
1 polymer ?
#
loop_
_entity_poly.entity_id
_entity_poly.type
_entity_poly.pdbx_seq_one_letter_code
_entity_poly.pdbx_strand_id
1 'polypeptide(L)'
;MEGLWHQILSRPMADVEAHITGTVWKIECSVGDQIEEGDTVAILESMKMEMPVEAEDSGTVKEIRCEEGQSVSEGDVLVVLD
;
A
#
# COMPACT_ATOMS: atom_id res chain seq x y z
N MET A 1 14.65 13.04 26.02
CA MET A 1 13.24 13.19 25.90
C MET A 1 12.86 13.63 24.54
N GLU A 2 13.37 14.70 24.10
CA GLU A 2 13.01 15.18 22.77
C GLU A 2 13.39 14.23 21.69
N GLY A 3 14.45 13.50 21.87
CA GLY A 3 14.85 12.54 20.85
C GLY A 3 13.80 11.48 20.60
N LEU A 4 13.18 11.04 21.67
CA LEU A 4 12.15 10.04 21.56
C LEU A 4 10.93 10.57 20.83
N TRP A 5 10.55 11.78 21.17
CA TRP A 5 9.48 12.45 20.49
C TRP A 5 9.75 12.54 19.01
N HIS A 6 10.96 12.94 18.71
CA HIS A 6 11.37 13.14 17.36
C HIS A 6 11.23 11.84 16.55
N GLN A 7 11.61 10.73 17.15
CA GLN A 7 11.50 9.46 16.47
C GLN A 7 10.05 9.09 16.17
N ILE A 8 9.18 9.40 17.09
CA ILE A 8 7.77 9.11 16.87
C ILE A 8 7.20 9.98 15.76
N LEU A 9 7.56 11.26 15.77
CA LEU A 9 7.04 12.19 14.80
C LEU A 9 7.63 11.99 13.42
N SER A 10 8.84 11.46 13.36
CA SER A 10 9.51 11.27 12.08
C SER A 10 9.54 9.82 11.65
N ARG A 11 8.60 9.03 12.15
CA ARG A 11 8.53 7.64 11.73
C ARG A 11 8.38 7.57 10.22
N PRO A 12 8.93 6.53 9.62
CA PRO A 12 8.87 6.39 8.18
C PRO A 12 7.43 6.31 7.71
N MET A 13 7.24 6.65 6.47
CA MET A 13 5.96 6.48 5.82
C MET A 13 5.59 5.01 5.80
N ALA A 14 4.30 4.74 5.86
CA ALA A 14 3.82 3.38 5.80
C ALA A 14 3.76 2.95 4.34
N ASP A 15 4.25 1.76 4.07
CA ASP A 15 4.18 1.18 2.72
C ASP A 15 3.12 0.09 2.71
N VAL A 16 2.34 0.04 1.65
CA VAL A 16 1.42 -1.05 1.44
C VAL A 16 2.07 -2.00 0.45
N GLU A 17 2.37 -3.20 0.89
CA GLU A 17 3.11 -4.17 0.09
C GLU A 17 2.20 -5.29 -0.37
N ALA A 18 2.56 -5.87 -1.51
CA ALA A 18 1.84 -7.05 -1.98
C ALA A 18 2.09 -8.20 -0.99
N HIS A 19 1.03 -8.90 -0.63
CA HIS A 19 1.15 -10.03 0.28
C HIS A 19 1.18 -11.37 -0.46
N ILE A 20 1.10 -11.31 -1.79
CA ILE A 20 1.20 -12.49 -2.65
C ILE A 20 1.87 -12.08 -3.94
N THR A 21 2.35 -13.07 -4.68
CA THR A 21 2.85 -12.85 -6.03
C THR A 21 1.66 -12.92 -6.97
N GLY A 22 1.52 -11.95 -7.85
CA GLY A 22 0.40 -11.91 -8.78
C GLY A 22 0.49 -10.72 -9.70
N THR A 23 -0.63 -10.37 -10.30
CA THR A 23 -0.72 -9.25 -11.22
C THR A 23 -1.65 -8.21 -10.63
N VAL A 24 -1.28 -6.94 -10.75
CA VAL A 24 -2.15 -5.86 -10.30
C VAL A 24 -3.35 -5.81 -11.22
N TRP A 25 -4.52 -6.17 -10.70
CA TRP A 25 -5.73 -6.18 -11.50
C TRP A 25 -6.39 -4.82 -11.49
N LYS A 26 -6.38 -4.17 -10.32
CA LYS A 26 -7.01 -2.87 -10.20
C LYS A 26 -6.38 -2.10 -9.05
N ILE A 27 -6.27 -0.79 -9.23
CA ILE A 27 -5.82 0.12 -8.18
C ILE A 27 -7.03 0.90 -7.71
N GLU A 28 -7.33 0.80 -6.42
CA GLU A 28 -8.56 1.35 -5.86
C GLU A 28 -8.36 2.70 -5.20
N CYS A 29 -7.14 3.24 -5.23
CA CYS A 29 -6.87 4.53 -4.60
C CYS A 29 -6.12 5.43 -5.56
N SER A 30 -6.03 6.70 -5.19
CA SER A 30 -5.31 7.70 -6.00
C SER A 30 -4.42 8.50 -5.07
N VAL A 31 -3.39 9.10 -5.66
CA VAL A 31 -2.51 9.98 -4.89
C VAL A 31 -3.35 11.10 -4.27
N GLY A 32 -3.17 11.32 -2.99
CA GLY A 32 -3.94 12.30 -2.25
C GLY A 32 -5.12 11.75 -1.49
N ASP A 33 -5.50 10.50 -1.76
CA ASP A 33 -6.63 9.88 -1.07
C ASP A 33 -6.26 9.59 0.37
N GLN A 34 -7.23 9.70 1.24
CA GLN A 34 -7.05 9.36 2.63
C GLN A 34 -7.44 7.90 2.84
N ILE A 35 -6.52 7.13 3.39
CA ILE A 35 -6.68 5.70 3.56
C ILE A 35 -6.75 5.39 5.05
N GLU A 36 -7.62 4.46 5.42
CA GLU A 36 -7.73 3.99 6.78
C GLU A 36 -7.31 2.52 6.84
N GLU A 37 -6.95 2.08 8.02
CA GLU A 37 -6.60 0.68 8.23
C GLU A 37 -7.76 -0.19 7.76
N GLY A 38 -7.46 -1.19 6.94
CA GLY A 38 -8.48 -2.08 6.41
C GLY A 38 -9.05 -1.65 5.06
N ASP A 39 -8.72 -0.45 4.59
CA ASP A 39 -9.19 -0.02 3.28
C ASP A 39 -8.45 -0.77 2.18
N THR A 40 -9.19 -1.15 1.15
CA THR A 40 -8.59 -1.83 0.00
C THR A 40 -7.93 -0.78 -0.89
N VAL A 41 -6.63 -0.94 -1.14
CA VAL A 41 -5.90 0.00 -1.98
C VAL A 41 -5.64 -0.55 -3.37
N ALA A 42 -5.63 -1.87 -3.51
CA ALA A 42 -5.40 -2.49 -4.81
C ALA A 42 -5.98 -3.90 -4.78
N ILE A 43 -6.16 -4.46 -5.95
CA ILE A 43 -6.62 -5.85 -6.06
C ILE A 43 -5.61 -6.58 -6.93
N LEU A 44 -5.11 -7.70 -6.42
CA LEU A 44 -4.17 -8.54 -7.13
C LEU A 44 -4.88 -9.78 -7.64
N GLU A 45 -4.49 -10.23 -8.82
CA GLU A 45 -5.01 -11.47 -9.38
C GLU A 45 -3.92 -12.52 -9.33
N SER A 46 -4.25 -13.68 -8.79
CA SER A 46 -3.34 -14.81 -8.72
C SER A 46 -4.15 -16.08 -8.89
N MET A 47 -3.73 -16.92 -9.83
CA MET A 47 -4.38 -18.22 -10.07
C MET A 47 -5.89 -18.05 -10.29
N LYS A 48 -6.26 -17.02 -11.06
CA LYS A 48 -7.65 -16.73 -11.41
C LYS A 48 -8.50 -16.31 -10.22
N MET A 49 -7.86 -15.91 -9.13
CA MET A 49 -8.54 -15.38 -7.95
C MET A 49 -8.13 -13.95 -7.75
N GLU A 50 -9.09 -13.13 -7.36
CA GLU A 50 -8.83 -11.73 -7.05
C GLU A 50 -8.70 -11.59 -5.55
N MET A 51 -7.64 -10.94 -5.12
CA MET A 51 -7.38 -10.75 -3.70
C MET A 51 -7.15 -9.28 -3.40
N PRO A 52 -7.92 -8.72 -2.46
CA PRO A 52 -7.71 -7.31 -2.12
C PRO A 52 -6.46 -7.15 -1.28
N VAL A 53 -5.75 -6.06 -1.53
CA VAL A 53 -4.63 -5.66 -0.70
C VAL A 53 -5.13 -4.51 0.16
N GLU A 54 -5.14 -4.73 1.47
CA GLU A 54 -5.67 -3.76 2.41
C GLU A 54 -4.54 -3.06 3.12
N ALA A 55 -4.77 -1.80 3.43
CA ALA A 55 -3.79 -1.02 4.17
C ALA A 55 -3.74 -1.49 5.62
N GLU A 56 -2.54 -1.59 6.16
CA GLU A 56 -2.36 -1.98 7.56
C GLU A 56 -2.30 -0.75 8.46
N ASP A 57 -2.11 0.41 7.88
CA ASP A 57 -2.05 1.67 8.60
C ASP A 57 -2.88 2.71 7.88
N SER A 58 -3.27 3.74 8.62
CA SER A 58 -3.95 4.87 8.01
C SER A 58 -2.93 5.89 7.53
N GLY A 59 -3.33 6.69 6.58
CA GLY A 59 -2.47 7.75 6.06
C GLY A 59 -3.02 8.28 4.75
N THR A 60 -2.26 9.19 4.14
CA THR A 60 -2.63 9.76 2.85
C THR A 60 -1.75 9.13 1.78
N VAL A 61 -2.34 8.77 0.66
CA VAL A 61 -1.59 8.17 -0.44
C VAL A 61 -0.61 9.21 -0.98
N LYS A 62 0.67 8.93 -0.80
CA LYS A 62 1.71 9.82 -1.27
C LYS A 62 2.17 9.43 -2.67
N GLU A 63 2.28 8.14 -2.91
CA GLU A 63 2.80 7.65 -4.18
C GLU A 63 2.20 6.27 -4.46
N ILE A 64 1.89 6.03 -5.71
CA ILE A 64 1.47 4.70 -6.16
C ILE A 64 2.61 4.15 -7.00
N ARG A 65 3.17 3.04 -6.57
CA ARG A 65 4.38 2.47 -7.16
C ARG A 65 4.12 1.29 -8.06
N CYS A 66 2.87 1.04 -8.39
CA CYS A 66 2.52 -0.05 -9.29
C CYS A 66 1.53 0.45 -10.32
N GLU A 67 1.32 -0.34 -11.35
CA GLU A 67 0.38 -0.02 -12.41
C GLU A 67 -0.51 -1.22 -12.66
N GLU A 68 -1.71 -0.96 -13.14
CA GLU A 68 -2.62 -2.04 -13.49
C GLU A 68 -2.00 -2.86 -14.61
N GLY A 69 -2.07 -4.17 -14.45
CA GLY A 69 -1.47 -5.10 -15.40
C GLY A 69 -0.03 -5.46 -15.10
N GLN A 70 0.56 -4.84 -14.08
CA GLN A 70 1.94 -5.11 -13.72
C GLN A 70 2.04 -6.36 -12.86
N SER A 71 3.06 -7.17 -13.12
CA SER A 71 3.35 -8.32 -12.25
C SER A 71 4.11 -7.84 -11.03
N VAL A 72 3.72 -8.34 -9.87
CA VAL A 72 4.37 -7.99 -8.61
C VAL A 72 4.65 -9.25 -7.83
N SER A 73 5.63 -9.16 -6.94
CA SER A 73 5.99 -10.26 -6.06
C SER A 73 5.68 -9.88 -4.63
N GLU A 74 5.57 -10.89 -3.78
CA GLU A 74 5.36 -10.66 -2.36
C GLU A 74 6.45 -9.74 -1.84
N GLY A 75 6.04 -8.70 -1.13
CA GLY A 75 6.97 -7.71 -0.59
C GLY A 75 7.17 -6.48 -1.45
N ASP A 76 6.70 -6.51 -2.69
CA ASP A 76 6.81 -5.34 -3.55
C ASP A 76 5.91 -4.23 -3.02
N VAL A 77 6.45 -3.02 -2.97
CA VAL A 77 5.68 -1.87 -2.48
C VAL A 77 4.71 -1.44 -3.57
N LEU A 78 3.43 -1.39 -3.24
CA LEU A 78 2.40 -0.98 -4.19
C LEU A 78 2.02 0.48 -4.00
N VAL A 79 1.88 0.90 -2.76
CA VAL A 79 1.43 2.25 -2.43
C VAL A 79 2.22 2.73 -1.23
N VAL A 80 2.59 4.00 -1.24
CA VAL A 80 3.28 4.62 -0.12
C VAL A 80 2.32 5.61 0.53
N LEU A 81 2.14 5.44 1.83
CA LEU A 81 1.29 6.32 2.62
C LEU A 81 2.15 7.27 3.44
N ASP A 82 1.65 8.47 3.61
CA ASP A 82 2.36 9.51 4.35
C ASP A 82 1.67 9.77 5.69
#